data_7c3044294edfeb99d2226d8a3deea2d7
#
_entry.id   7c3044294edfeb99d2226d8a3deea2d7
#
_cell.length_a   1.000
_cell.length_b   1.000
_cell.length_c   1.000
_cell.angle_alpha   90.00
_cell.angle_beta   90.00
_cell.angle_gamma   90.00
#
_symmetry.space_group_name_H-M   'P 1'
#
loop_
_entity.id
_entity.type
_entity.pdbx_description
1 polymer ?
#
loop_
_entity_poly.entity_id
_entity_poly.type
_entity_poly.pdbx_seq_one_letter_code
_entity_poly.pdbx_strand_id
1 'polypeptide(L)'
;MNLLLADLHKFVGYSGGIEHVLSRMAAAMKDRGYTVSVVMADEKSGDPFYPLPEGVKLYNLFKMEGMTEIHAGLFSKAAREIARAFSKEAARNRNYSIFNQAKPQMKRVLELAKPHVIVSFREPTGRLLLEGLDTEIPVISMLHNDPDEIFLHSPEKEKRALEKSRFIQVLMPSFIEKAEKYLDYDRFVHIPNSVNIPHLEVDPGQERKVHKIVNVGRVTGRTKRQHILIEAFSKIAQEFPDWEVDIWGDTYDKAYVTMVKSLISKNGLQDCVHLRGTTKSMGKVWQEADIFAFPSHHEGFPLALSEAMGVGIPAVGFASCSSVNELIKDQVNGFLVPDGAEAFSKALASFMKDSELRRKLGTGARESMKPYAPEVVWDSWDKLIKECIKEQ
;
A
#
# COMPACT_ATOMS: atom_id res chain seq x y z
N MET A 1 11.73 -7.21 -24.51
CA MET A 1 11.61 -8.29 -23.51
C MET A 1 10.17 -8.38 -23.02
N ASN A 2 9.65 -9.61 -22.79
CA ASN A 2 8.28 -9.81 -22.33
C ASN A 2 8.28 -9.91 -20.80
N LEU A 3 7.48 -9.09 -20.14
CA LEU A 3 7.31 -9.05 -18.70
C LEU A 3 5.86 -9.38 -18.35
N LEU A 4 5.65 -10.30 -17.42
CA LEU A 4 4.33 -10.61 -16.88
C LEU A 4 4.23 -10.07 -15.43
N LEU A 5 3.27 -9.18 -15.20
CA LEU A 5 2.89 -8.71 -13.86
C LEU A 5 1.70 -9.53 -13.38
N ALA A 6 1.85 -10.28 -12.31
CA ALA A 6 0.85 -11.24 -11.84
C ALA A 6 0.31 -10.88 -10.45
N ASP A 7 -1.01 -10.65 -10.37
CA ASP A 7 -1.73 -10.45 -9.11
C ASP A 7 -3.05 -11.21 -9.09
N LEU A 8 -3.11 -12.33 -8.39
CA LEU A 8 -4.33 -13.13 -8.23
C LEU A 8 -5.31 -12.48 -7.26
N HIS A 9 -5.74 -11.29 -7.59
CA HIS A 9 -6.68 -10.50 -6.80
C HIS A 9 -7.70 -9.79 -7.69
N LYS A 10 -8.69 -9.17 -7.04
CA LYS A 10 -9.68 -8.31 -7.70
C LYS A 10 -8.99 -7.08 -8.26
N PHE A 11 -9.37 -6.69 -9.45
CA PHE A 11 -8.80 -5.54 -10.15
C PHE A 11 -9.86 -4.58 -10.68
N VAL A 12 -11.03 -5.13 -11.05
CA VAL A 12 -12.15 -4.36 -11.60
C VAL A 12 -12.85 -3.56 -10.50
N GLY A 13 -12.78 -2.23 -10.60
CA GLY A 13 -13.42 -1.32 -9.64
C GLY A 13 -12.83 -1.38 -8.22
N TYR A 14 -11.61 -1.91 -8.04
CA TYR A 14 -10.93 -2.00 -6.77
C TYR A 14 -9.74 -1.03 -6.66
N SER A 15 -9.80 -0.12 -5.69
CA SER A 15 -8.83 0.99 -5.50
C SER A 15 -7.77 0.68 -4.43
N GLY A 16 -7.14 -0.49 -4.50
CA GLY A 16 -6.09 -0.88 -3.55
C GLY A 16 -4.72 -0.29 -3.87
N GLY A 17 -3.83 -0.23 -2.88
CA GLY A 17 -2.46 0.26 -3.06
C GLY A 17 -1.62 -0.64 -3.96
N ILE A 18 -1.81 -1.96 -3.89
CA ILE A 18 -1.07 -2.93 -4.73
C ILE A 18 -1.48 -2.77 -6.20
N GLU A 19 -2.77 -2.65 -6.47
CA GLU A 19 -3.32 -2.44 -7.81
C GLU A 19 -2.84 -1.11 -8.42
N HIS A 20 -2.67 -0.07 -7.58
CA HIS A 20 -2.07 1.20 -7.99
C HIS A 20 -0.59 1.02 -8.38
N VAL A 21 0.20 0.32 -7.55
CA VAL A 21 1.62 0.04 -7.84
C VAL A 21 1.75 -0.79 -9.11
N LEU A 22 0.90 -1.81 -9.31
CA LEU A 22 0.92 -2.67 -10.50
C LEU A 22 0.64 -1.85 -11.77
N SER A 23 -0.39 -1.01 -11.77
CA SER A 23 -0.70 -0.15 -12.93
C SER A 23 0.46 0.79 -13.27
N ARG A 24 1.10 1.39 -12.26
CA ARG A 24 2.26 2.28 -12.44
C ARG A 24 3.50 1.53 -12.93
N MET A 25 3.75 0.33 -12.40
CA MET A 25 4.84 -0.51 -12.88
C MET A 25 4.63 -0.93 -14.34
N ALA A 26 3.39 -1.27 -14.72
CA ALA A 26 3.06 -1.59 -16.10
C ALA A 26 3.37 -0.43 -17.06
N ALA A 27 3.02 0.81 -16.66
CA ALA A 27 3.36 2.01 -17.43
C ALA A 27 4.87 2.23 -17.52
N ALA A 28 5.55 2.23 -16.39
CA ALA A 28 6.97 2.52 -16.31
C ALA A 28 7.84 1.50 -17.07
N MET A 29 7.47 0.21 -17.01
CA MET A 29 8.20 -0.83 -17.75
C MET A 29 7.90 -0.79 -19.25
N LYS A 30 6.65 -0.48 -19.64
CA LYS A 30 6.33 -0.25 -21.05
C LYS A 30 7.14 0.90 -21.63
N ASP A 31 7.27 2.03 -20.92
CA ASP A 31 8.05 3.18 -21.35
C ASP A 31 9.55 2.85 -21.47
N ARG A 32 10.03 1.83 -20.75
CA ARG A 32 11.40 1.28 -20.86
C ARG A 32 11.55 0.19 -21.95
N GLY A 33 10.52 0.00 -22.78
CA GLY A 33 10.56 -0.87 -23.95
C GLY A 33 10.24 -2.35 -23.67
N TYR A 34 9.62 -2.67 -22.52
CA TYR A 34 9.11 -4.02 -22.26
C TYR A 34 7.75 -4.23 -22.95
N THR A 35 7.52 -5.45 -23.44
CA THR A 35 6.18 -5.92 -23.79
C THR A 35 5.52 -6.42 -22.51
N VAL A 36 4.66 -5.60 -21.93
CA VAL A 36 4.05 -5.89 -20.63
C VAL A 36 2.71 -6.59 -20.80
N SER A 37 2.50 -7.65 -20.03
CA SER A 37 1.21 -8.29 -19.84
C SER A 37 0.87 -8.29 -18.35
N VAL A 38 -0.42 -8.19 -18.04
CA VAL A 38 -0.95 -8.24 -16.67
C VAL A 38 -1.89 -9.43 -16.55
N VAL A 39 -1.81 -10.18 -15.45
CA VAL A 39 -2.76 -11.24 -15.13
C VAL A 39 -3.39 -10.99 -13.77
N MET A 40 -4.71 -11.16 -13.70
CA MET A 40 -5.52 -11.00 -12.50
C MET A 40 -6.50 -12.17 -12.31
N ALA A 41 -7.20 -12.23 -11.19
CA ALA A 41 -8.25 -13.21 -10.91
C ALA A 41 -9.48 -12.48 -10.33
N ASP A 42 -10.41 -12.07 -11.20
CA ASP A 42 -11.60 -11.33 -10.81
C ASP A 42 -12.89 -11.98 -11.34
N GLU A 43 -13.90 -12.08 -10.45
CA GLU A 43 -15.25 -12.53 -10.83
C GLU A 43 -16.00 -11.48 -11.66
N LYS A 44 -15.55 -10.22 -11.66
CA LYS A 44 -16.14 -9.13 -12.42
C LYS A 44 -15.45 -8.99 -13.79
N SER A 45 -16.23 -8.60 -14.78
CA SER A 45 -15.73 -8.10 -16.07
C SER A 45 -15.73 -6.57 -16.03
N GLY A 46 -14.84 -5.96 -16.80
CA GLY A 46 -14.74 -4.51 -16.94
C GLY A 46 -13.30 -4.01 -16.77
N ASP A 47 -13.16 -2.70 -16.78
CA ASP A 47 -11.86 -2.05 -16.69
C ASP A 47 -11.33 -1.99 -15.26
N PRO A 48 -10.02 -2.03 -15.10
CA PRO A 48 -9.34 -1.75 -13.83
C PRO A 48 -9.70 -0.37 -13.29
N PHE A 49 -9.77 -0.22 -11.97
CA PHE A 49 -9.93 1.11 -11.35
C PHE A 49 -8.77 2.05 -11.72
N TYR A 50 -7.55 1.54 -11.69
CA TYR A 50 -6.37 2.22 -12.20
C TYR A 50 -6.14 1.76 -13.64
N PRO A 51 -6.23 2.66 -14.65
CA PRO A 51 -6.12 2.27 -16.04
C PRO A 51 -4.74 1.71 -16.35
N LEU A 52 -4.71 0.71 -17.22
CA LEU A 52 -3.47 0.20 -17.79
C LEU A 52 -3.14 0.99 -19.07
N PRO A 53 -1.86 1.17 -19.40
CA PRO A 53 -1.45 1.83 -20.64
C PRO A 53 -1.95 1.08 -21.87
N GLU A 54 -2.21 1.82 -22.94
CA GLU A 54 -2.55 1.23 -24.23
C GLU A 54 -1.51 0.19 -24.67
N GLY A 55 -1.94 -0.94 -25.21
CA GLY A 55 -1.08 -2.03 -25.65
C GLY A 55 -0.60 -2.98 -24.55
N VAL A 56 -0.88 -2.71 -23.26
CA VAL A 56 -0.71 -3.70 -22.19
C VAL A 56 -1.86 -4.71 -22.25
N LYS A 57 -1.52 -6.01 -22.40
CA LYS A 57 -2.52 -7.07 -22.40
C LYS A 57 -2.95 -7.44 -20.99
N LEU A 58 -4.25 -7.44 -20.73
CA LEU A 58 -4.84 -7.86 -19.47
C LEU A 58 -5.51 -9.25 -19.63
N TYR A 59 -5.12 -10.20 -18.79
CA TYR A 59 -5.72 -11.53 -18.72
C TYR A 59 -6.47 -11.69 -17.39
N ASN A 60 -7.74 -12.07 -17.46
CA ASN A 60 -8.51 -12.44 -16.28
C ASN A 60 -8.65 -13.96 -16.20
N LEU A 61 -7.96 -14.60 -15.25
CA LEU A 61 -7.97 -16.06 -15.13
C LEU A 61 -9.35 -16.63 -14.85
N PHE A 62 -10.21 -15.90 -14.16
CA PHE A 62 -11.54 -16.40 -13.82
C PHE A 62 -12.52 -16.32 -15.00
N LYS A 63 -12.20 -15.51 -16.01
CA LYS A 63 -13.04 -15.24 -17.19
C LYS A 63 -12.25 -15.28 -18.49
N MET A 64 -11.40 -16.27 -18.65
CA MET A 64 -10.58 -16.42 -19.85
C MET A 64 -11.41 -16.98 -21.00
N GLU A 65 -11.36 -16.30 -22.14
CA GLU A 65 -12.10 -16.70 -23.35
C GLU A 65 -11.71 -18.12 -23.78
N GLY A 66 -12.72 -18.93 -24.12
CA GLY A 66 -12.55 -20.33 -24.56
C GLY A 66 -12.20 -21.31 -23.43
N MET A 67 -12.24 -20.88 -22.17
CA MET A 67 -12.00 -21.72 -20.98
C MET A 67 -13.19 -21.66 -20.00
N THR A 68 -13.27 -22.65 -19.12
CA THR A 68 -14.32 -22.68 -18.10
C THR A 68 -14.15 -21.53 -17.12
N GLU A 69 -15.21 -20.74 -16.90
CA GLU A 69 -15.22 -19.68 -15.91
C GLU A 69 -15.07 -20.24 -14.48
N ILE A 70 -14.28 -19.55 -13.68
CA ILE A 70 -14.05 -19.91 -12.27
C ILE A 70 -14.87 -18.96 -11.40
N HIS A 71 -15.74 -19.55 -10.57
CA HIS A 71 -16.53 -18.81 -9.60
C HIS A 71 -16.18 -19.26 -8.18
N ALA A 72 -15.89 -18.31 -7.30
CA ALA A 72 -15.86 -18.60 -5.88
C ALA A 72 -17.30 -18.76 -5.38
N GLY A 73 -17.83 -19.98 -5.44
CA GLY A 73 -19.21 -20.29 -5.06
C GLY A 73 -19.56 -19.81 -3.64
N LEU A 74 -20.83 -19.56 -3.38
CA LEU A 74 -21.33 -19.09 -2.07
C LEU A 74 -20.87 -19.99 -0.92
N PHE A 75 -20.86 -21.32 -1.12
CA PHE A 75 -20.34 -22.28 -0.14
C PHE A 75 -18.84 -22.11 0.14
N SER A 76 -18.05 -21.76 -0.86
CA SER A 76 -16.63 -21.49 -0.70
C SER A 76 -16.40 -20.20 0.10
N LYS A 77 -17.21 -19.16 -0.16
CA LYS A 77 -17.17 -17.90 0.59
C LYS A 77 -17.58 -18.10 2.06
N ALA A 78 -18.69 -18.80 2.32
CA ALA A 78 -19.15 -19.12 3.67
C ALA A 78 -18.14 -19.98 4.45
N ALA A 79 -17.60 -21.00 3.81
CA ALA A 79 -16.62 -21.89 4.42
C ALA A 79 -15.27 -21.19 4.70
N ARG A 80 -14.89 -20.17 3.91
CA ARG A 80 -13.74 -19.32 4.18
C ARG A 80 -13.96 -18.44 5.41
N GLU A 81 -15.15 -17.84 5.56
CA GLU A 81 -15.46 -17.02 6.73
C GLU A 81 -15.51 -17.88 8.02
N ILE A 82 -16.04 -19.10 7.93
CA ILE A 82 -15.97 -20.08 9.02
C ILE A 82 -14.51 -20.42 9.34
N ALA A 83 -13.69 -20.74 8.32
CA ALA A 83 -12.28 -21.03 8.52
C ALA A 83 -11.52 -19.85 9.16
N ARG A 84 -11.86 -18.60 8.80
CA ARG A 84 -11.26 -17.39 9.36
C ARG A 84 -11.57 -17.23 10.86
N ALA A 85 -12.74 -17.68 11.32
CA ALA A 85 -13.09 -17.66 12.73
C ALA A 85 -12.24 -18.63 13.58
N PHE A 86 -11.73 -19.70 12.97
CA PHE A 86 -10.89 -20.70 13.65
C PHE A 86 -9.39 -20.48 13.44
N SER A 87 -8.98 -20.13 12.22
CA SER A 87 -7.57 -19.90 11.87
C SER A 87 -7.43 -19.06 10.60
N LYS A 88 -6.60 -18.01 10.68
CA LYS A 88 -6.25 -17.19 9.52
C LYS A 88 -5.49 -17.99 8.46
N GLU A 89 -4.64 -18.93 8.89
CA GLU A 89 -3.91 -19.84 8.02
C GLU A 89 -4.86 -20.76 7.23
N ALA A 90 -5.87 -21.35 7.90
CA ALA A 90 -6.89 -22.17 7.25
C ALA A 90 -7.67 -21.36 6.20
N ALA A 91 -7.98 -20.10 6.48
CA ALA A 91 -8.63 -19.21 5.51
C ALA A 91 -7.73 -18.91 4.31
N ARG A 92 -6.42 -18.72 4.48
CA ARG A 92 -5.44 -18.53 3.40
C ARG A 92 -5.32 -19.78 2.53
N ASN A 93 -5.20 -20.95 3.11
CA ASN A 93 -5.18 -22.21 2.37
C ASN A 93 -6.45 -22.44 1.54
N ARG A 94 -7.61 -22.04 2.07
CA ARG A 94 -8.87 -22.14 1.35
C ARG A 94 -8.99 -21.15 0.20
N ASN A 95 -8.49 -19.93 0.34
CA ASN A 95 -8.34 -19.00 -0.76
C ASN A 95 -7.42 -19.55 -1.86
N TYR A 96 -6.29 -20.14 -1.47
CA TYR A 96 -5.37 -20.74 -2.43
C TYR A 96 -6.02 -21.90 -3.22
N SER A 97 -6.93 -22.68 -2.62
CA SER A 97 -7.65 -23.75 -3.34
C SER A 97 -8.46 -23.23 -4.54
N ILE A 98 -8.97 -21.99 -4.47
CA ILE A 98 -9.69 -21.35 -5.58
C ILE A 98 -8.69 -20.96 -6.68
N PHE A 99 -7.57 -20.36 -6.34
CA PHE A 99 -6.53 -19.99 -7.31
C PHE A 99 -5.91 -21.22 -7.96
N ASN A 100 -5.80 -22.32 -7.21
CA ASN A 100 -5.29 -23.59 -7.75
C ASN A 100 -6.16 -24.17 -8.88
N GLN A 101 -7.46 -23.82 -8.93
CA GLN A 101 -8.35 -24.18 -10.06
C GLN A 101 -7.97 -23.40 -11.33
N ALA A 102 -7.31 -22.25 -11.21
CA ALA A 102 -6.91 -21.43 -12.34
C ALA A 102 -5.57 -21.86 -12.98
N LYS A 103 -4.99 -22.97 -12.58
CA LYS A 103 -3.74 -23.50 -13.17
C LYS A 103 -3.80 -23.65 -14.69
N PRO A 104 -4.86 -24.24 -15.29
CA PRO A 104 -4.95 -24.36 -16.76
C PRO A 104 -4.95 -22.99 -17.45
N GLN A 105 -5.69 -22.01 -16.89
CA GLN A 105 -5.75 -20.65 -17.41
C GLN A 105 -4.39 -19.96 -17.30
N MET A 106 -3.71 -20.11 -16.16
CA MET A 106 -2.37 -19.52 -15.98
C MET A 106 -1.37 -20.14 -16.96
N LYS A 107 -1.38 -21.46 -17.18
CA LYS A 107 -0.55 -22.10 -18.20
C LYS A 107 -0.79 -21.48 -19.58
N ARG A 108 -2.06 -21.28 -19.93
CA ARG A 108 -2.43 -20.65 -21.19
C ARG A 108 -1.95 -19.21 -21.30
N VAL A 109 -1.97 -18.45 -20.20
CA VAL A 109 -1.39 -17.09 -20.17
C VAL A 109 0.12 -17.14 -20.40
N LEU A 110 0.85 -18.06 -19.77
CA LEU A 110 2.29 -18.21 -19.97
C LEU A 110 2.63 -18.54 -21.44
N GLU A 111 1.86 -19.41 -22.09
CA GLU A 111 2.01 -19.71 -23.52
C GLU A 111 1.76 -18.51 -24.43
N LEU A 112 0.76 -17.68 -24.11
CA LEU A 112 0.37 -16.51 -24.91
C LEU A 112 1.30 -15.33 -24.71
N ALA A 113 1.67 -15.03 -23.45
CA ALA A 113 2.52 -13.89 -23.09
C ALA A 113 4.00 -14.18 -23.29
N LYS A 114 4.42 -15.46 -23.22
CA LYS A 114 5.82 -15.91 -23.31
C LYS A 114 6.77 -15.03 -22.51
N PRO A 115 6.53 -14.84 -21.20
CA PRO A 115 7.32 -13.93 -20.39
C PRO A 115 8.74 -14.46 -20.21
N HIS A 116 9.72 -13.54 -20.20
CA HIS A 116 11.10 -13.83 -19.82
C HIS A 116 11.28 -13.73 -18.29
N VAL A 117 10.44 -12.92 -17.63
CA VAL A 117 10.38 -12.74 -16.17
C VAL A 117 8.94 -12.52 -15.75
N ILE A 118 8.59 -13.03 -14.57
CA ILE A 118 7.30 -12.79 -13.92
C ILE A 118 7.54 -12.00 -12.63
N VAL A 119 6.81 -10.91 -12.41
CA VAL A 119 6.73 -10.22 -11.12
C VAL A 119 5.43 -10.60 -10.45
N SER A 120 5.52 -11.26 -9.31
CA SER A 120 4.39 -11.72 -8.50
C SER A 120 4.09 -10.72 -7.39
N PHE A 121 2.88 -10.14 -7.41
CA PHE A 121 2.48 -9.07 -6.48
C PHE A 121 1.94 -9.58 -5.14
N ARG A 122 1.70 -10.87 -4.99
CA ARG A 122 1.21 -11.45 -3.72
C ARG A 122 1.73 -12.85 -3.51
N GLU A 123 1.83 -13.26 -2.25
CA GLU A 123 2.34 -14.56 -1.84
C GLU A 123 1.53 -15.74 -2.46
N PRO A 124 0.17 -15.70 -2.50
CA PRO A 124 -0.60 -16.76 -3.17
C PRO A 124 -0.34 -16.86 -4.68
N THR A 125 -0.02 -15.74 -5.33
CA THR A 125 0.36 -15.71 -6.75
C THR A 125 1.71 -16.39 -6.96
N GLY A 126 2.71 -16.04 -6.13
CA GLY A 126 4.01 -16.70 -6.12
C GLY A 126 3.87 -18.20 -5.88
N ARG A 127 3.04 -18.62 -4.92
CA ARG A 127 2.78 -20.03 -4.66
C ARG A 127 2.15 -20.75 -5.85
N LEU A 128 1.20 -20.15 -6.56
CA LEU A 128 0.63 -20.76 -7.76
C LEU A 128 1.68 -20.98 -8.85
N LEU A 129 2.55 -20.01 -9.07
CA LEU A 129 3.61 -20.07 -10.08
C LEU A 129 4.70 -21.10 -9.71
N LEU A 130 5.22 -21.02 -8.48
CA LEU A 130 6.44 -21.72 -8.06
C LEU A 130 6.17 -23.13 -7.49
N GLU A 131 5.06 -23.35 -6.77
CA GLU A 131 4.65 -24.67 -6.29
C GLU A 131 3.61 -25.29 -7.23
N GLY A 132 2.61 -24.49 -7.60
CA GLY A 132 1.45 -24.98 -8.32
C GLY A 132 1.75 -25.39 -9.77
N LEU A 133 2.54 -24.60 -10.47
CA LEU A 133 2.91 -24.83 -11.88
C LEU A 133 4.35 -25.27 -12.04
N ASP A 134 5.17 -25.09 -11.00
CA ASP A 134 6.62 -25.38 -11.00
C ASP A 134 7.30 -24.77 -12.25
N THR A 135 7.05 -23.46 -12.47
CA THR A 135 7.52 -22.77 -13.67
C THR A 135 9.04 -22.59 -13.64
N GLU A 136 9.69 -22.82 -14.78
CA GLU A 136 11.12 -22.52 -14.96
C GLU A 136 11.38 -21.04 -15.25
N ILE A 137 10.31 -20.26 -15.55
CA ILE A 137 10.43 -18.82 -15.80
C ILE A 137 10.79 -18.13 -14.49
N PRO A 138 11.83 -17.27 -14.46
CA PRO A 138 12.23 -16.58 -13.24
C PRO A 138 11.10 -15.74 -12.67
N VAL A 139 10.85 -15.89 -11.36
CA VAL A 139 9.84 -15.16 -10.63
C VAL A 139 10.49 -14.23 -9.61
N ILE A 140 10.14 -12.95 -9.66
CA ILE A 140 10.43 -11.97 -8.61
C ILE A 140 9.17 -11.85 -7.76
N SER A 141 9.23 -12.26 -6.49
CA SER A 141 8.10 -12.14 -5.57
C SER A 141 8.19 -10.84 -4.76
N MET A 142 7.10 -10.09 -4.73
CA MET A 142 7.00 -8.85 -3.95
C MET A 142 6.31 -9.09 -2.60
N LEU A 143 6.87 -8.50 -1.54
CA LEU A 143 6.23 -8.43 -0.23
C LEU A 143 5.69 -7.01 -0.01
N HIS A 144 4.37 -6.84 -0.12
CA HIS A 144 3.71 -5.53 -0.06
C HIS A 144 3.33 -5.06 1.35
N ASN A 145 3.72 -5.80 2.38
CA ASN A 145 3.45 -5.44 3.77
C ASN A 145 4.65 -5.83 4.66
N ASP A 146 4.58 -5.46 5.94
CA ASP A 146 5.54 -5.91 6.94
C ASP A 146 5.61 -7.45 6.96
N PRO A 147 6.80 -8.07 6.85
CA PRO A 147 6.95 -9.52 6.86
C PRO A 147 6.37 -10.21 8.11
N ASP A 148 6.43 -9.56 9.28
CA ASP A 148 5.80 -10.09 10.49
C ASP A 148 4.27 -10.22 10.31
N GLU A 149 3.60 -9.25 9.67
CA GLU A 149 2.17 -9.33 9.37
C GLU A 149 1.84 -10.33 8.24
N ILE A 150 2.74 -10.49 7.28
CA ILE A 150 2.58 -11.45 6.17
C ILE A 150 2.70 -12.88 6.70
N PHE A 151 3.82 -13.18 7.36
CA PHE A 151 4.23 -14.56 7.62
C PHE A 151 3.70 -15.15 8.93
N LEU A 152 3.29 -14.31 9.90
CA LEU A 152 2.69 -14.80 11.16
C LEU A 152 1.52 -15.79 10.94
N HIS A 153 0.82 -15.66 9.82
CA HIS A 153 -0.35 -16.49 9.48
C HIS A 153 -0.23 -17.14 8.09
N SER A 154 0.95 -17.14 7.47
CA SER A 154 1.17 -17.78 6.18
C SER A 154 1.32 -19.29 6.34
N PRO A 155 0.65 -20.10 5.49
CA PRO A 155 0.89 -21.52 5.43
C PRO A 155 2.36 -21.84 5.10
N GLU A 156 2.92 -22.87 5.67
CA GLU A 156 4.30 -23.29 5.44
C GLU A 156 4.60 -23.55 3.96
N LYS A 157 3.63 -24.14 3.23
CA LYS A 157 3.75 -24.33 1.78
C LYS A 157 3.89 -23.04 0.99
N GLU A 158 3.29 -21.94 1.47
CA GLU A 158 3.40 -20.63 0.84
C GLU A 158 4.81 -20.05 1.04
N LYS A 159 5.38 -20.18 2.24
CA LYS A 159 6.75 -19.79 2.54
C LYS A 159 7.75 -20.54 1.68
N ARG A 160 7.71 -21.89 1.67
CA ARG A 160 8.58 -22.75 0.83
C ARG A 160 8.43 -22.46 -0.66
N ALA A 161 7.25 -22.07 -1.12
CA ALA A 161 7.08 -21.67 -2.52
C ALA A 161 7.85 -20.36 -2.81
N LEU A 162 7.76 -19.38 -1.91
CA LEU A 162 8.48 -18.10 -2.08
C LEU A 162 10.01 -18.28 -2.05
N GLU A 163 10.54 -19.25 -1.31
CA GLU A 163 11.97 -19.58 -1.29
C GLU A 163 12.51 -20.08 -2.65
N LYS A 164 11.63 -20.47 -3.58
CA LYS A 164 11.99 -20.79 -4.97
C LYS A 164 12.03 -19.55 -5.89
N SER A 165 11.70 -18.36 -5.40
CA SER A 165 11.75 -17.12 -6.18
C SER A 165 13.20 -16.83 -6.62
N ARG A 166 13.35 -16.19 -7.79
CA ARG A 166 14.66 -15.71 -8.23
C ARG A 166 15.15 -14.57 -7.35
N PHE A 167 14.26 -13.67 -6.98
CA PHE A 167 14.44 -12.61 -5.99
C PHE A 167 13.16 -12.42 -5.18
N ILE A 168 13.31 -12.02 -3.92
CA ILE A 168 12.20 -11.54 -3.10
C ILE A 168 12.42 -10.07 -2.83
N GLN A 169 11.52 -9.23 -3.36
CA GLN A 169 11.57 -7.79 -3.15
C GLN A 169 10.82 -7.42 -1.88
N VAL A 170 11.41 -6.52 -1.10
CA VAL A 170 10.84 -5.92 0.11
C VAL A 170 10.79 -4.39 -0.01
N LEU A 171 9.84 -3.77 0.70
CA LEU A 171 9.56 -2.34 0.58
C LEU A 171 10.43 -1.45 1.48
N MET A 172 10.98 -1.99 2.57
CA MET A 172 11.81 -1.26 3.53
C MET A 172 13.08 -2.07 3.83
N PRO A 173 14.22 -1.40 4.11
CA PRO A 173 15.48 -2.09 4.47
C PRO A 173 15.32 -3.07 5.64
N SER A 174 14.62 -2.66 6.71
CA SER A 174 14.38 -3.51 7.88
C SER A 174 13.54 -4.75 7.60
N PHE A 175 12.83 -4.78 6.47
CA PHE A 175 12.00 -5.92 6.09
C PHE A 175 12.82 -7.13 5.61
N ILE A 176 14.08 -6.94 5.23
CA ILE A 176 15.00 -8.06 4.94
C ILE A 176 15.18 -8.88 6.21
N GLU A 177 15.70 -8.28 7.27
CA GLU A 177 15.93 -8.97 8.55
C GLU A 177 14.66 -9.61 9.13
N LYS A 178 13.50 -8.95 8.94
CA LYS A 178 12.22 -9.51 9.36
C LYS A 178 11.83 -10.74 8.53
N ALA A 179 12.01 -10.70 7.21
CA ALA A 179 11.66 -11.80 6.32
C ALA A 179 12.55 -13.03 6.55
N GLU A 180 13.84 -12.83 6.83
CA GLU A 180 14.81 -13.88 7.17
C GLU A 180 14.42 -14.72 8.40
N LYS A 181 13.59 -14.18 9.31
CA LYS A 181 13.03 -14.95 10.45
C LYS A 181 12.06 -16.06 10.01
N TYR A 182 11.49 -15.93 8.83
CA TYR A 182 10.41 -16.79 8.33
C TYR A 182 10.77 -17.61 7.11
N LEU A 183 11.77 -17.18 6.34
CA LEU A 183 12.20 -17.78 5.09
C LEU A 183 13.67 -18.14 5.17
N ASP A 184 14.02 -19.35 4.76
CA ASP A 184 15.40 -19.76 4.53
C ASP A 184 15.82 -19.32 3.12
N TYR A 185 16.18 -18.03 3.01
CA TYR A 185 16.39 -17.38 1.72
C TYR A 185 17.36 -16.20 1.84
N ASP A 186 18.24 -16.00 0.87
CA ASP A 186 19.35 -15.04 0.90
C ASP A 186 19.33 -13.98 -0.23
N ARG A 187 18.37 -14.07 -1.17
CA ARG A 187 18.29 -13.17 -2.35
C ARG A 187 17.18 -12.12 -2.20
N PHE A 188 17.15 -11.48 -1.04
CA PHE A 188 16.28 -10.35 -0.81
C PHE A 188 16.82 -9.08 -1.47
N VAL A 189 15.90 -8.27 -2.04
CA VAL A 189 16.22 -6.98 -2.65
C VAL A 189 15.30 -5.91 -2.12
N HIS A 190 15.86 -4.83 -1.59
CA HIS A 190 15.10 -3.66 -1.20
C HIS A 190 14.86 -2.75 -2.41
N ILE A 191 13.61 -2.63 -2.83
CA ILE A 191 13.13 -1.63 -3.79
C ILE A 191 11.81 -1.08 -3.24
N PRO A 192 11.73 0.20 -2.85
CA PRO A 192 10.51 0.80 -2.31
C PRO A 192 9.45 1.00 -3.40
N ASN A 193 8.24 1.38 -2.99
CA ASN A 193 7.26 1.89 -3.94
C ASN A 193 7.66 3.28 -4.43
N SER A 194 7.41 3.56 -5.70
CA SER A 194 7.62 4.90 -6.24
C SER A 194 6.56 5.87 -5.72
N VAL A 195 6.99 7.07 -5.37
CA VAL A 195 6.12 8.15 -4.89
C VAL A 195 5.94 9.16 -6.01
N ASN A 196 4.71 9.31 -6.49
CA ASN A 196 4.39 10.35 -7.45
C ASN A 196 4.17 11.66 -6.73
N ILE A 197 5.16 12.50 -6.75
CA ILE A 197 5.08 13.83 -6.16
C ILE A 197 4.48 14.75 -7.22
N PRO A 198 3.24 15.26 -7.03
CA PRO A 198 2.69 16.23 -7.95
C PRO A 198 3.59 17.47 -7.96
N HIS A 199 3.69 18.12 -9.12
CA HIS A 199 4.37 19.42 -9.24
C HIS A 199 3.55 20.50 -8.56
N LEU A 200 3.58 20.49 -7.23
CA LEU A 200 2.88 21.44 -6.36
C LEU A 200 3.91 22.10 -5.45
N GLU A 201 3.79 23.40 -5.30
CA GLU A 201 4.44 24.11 -4.23
C GLU A 201 3.45 24.26 -3.07
N VAL A 202 3.73 23.60 -1.96
CA VAL A 202 2.96 23.69 -0.73
C VAL A 202 3.82 24.43 0.29
N ASP A 203 3.29 25.52 0.84
CA ASP A 203 3.85 26.16 2.02
C ASP A 203 3.01 25.81 3.26
N PRO A 204 3.47 24.85 4.08
CA PRO A 204 2.73 24.43 5.27
C PRO A 204 2.75 25.48 6.38
N GLY A 205 3.53 26.54 6.24
CA GLY A 205 3.56 27.69 7.14
C GLY A 205 2.76 28.89 6.66
N GLN A 206 2.08 28.81 5.51
CA GLN A 206 1.27 29.90 4.98
C GLN A 206 0.18 30.29 5.97
N GLU A 207 -0.02 31.60 6.16
CA GLU A 207 -1.14 32.10 6.96
C GLU A 207 -2.48 31.82 6.26
N ARG A 208 -3.43 31.27 7.02
CA ARG A 208 -4.77 30.88 6.57
C ARG A 208 -5.80 31.28 7.61
N LYS A 209 -7.02 31.51 7.17
CA LYS A 209 -8.16 31.69 8.09
C LYS A 209 -8.46 30.40 8.86
N VAL A 210 -8.26 29.26 8.19
CA VAL A 210 -8.46 27.92 8.74
C VAL A 210 -7.28 27.07 8.29
N HIS A 211 -6.57 26.52 9.25
CA HIS A 211 -5.46 25.58 9.05
C HIS A 211 -5.95 24.15 9.02
N LYS A 212 -5.26 23.26 8.30
CA LYS A 212 -5.70 21.89 8.08
C LYS A 212 -4.67 20.86 8.57
N ILE A 213 -5.14 20.01 9.47
CA ILE A 213 -4.52 18.72 9.75
C ILE A 213 -5.19 17.69 8.83
N VAL A 214 -4.42 17.04 7.98
CA VAL A 214 -4.95 16.07 7.02
C VAL A 214 -4.53 14.66 7.39
N ASN A 215 -5.48 13.71 7.33
CA ASN A 215 -5.25 12.28 7.37
C ASN A 215 -5.82 11.64 6.11
N VAL A 216 -5.04 10.77 5.46
CA VAL A 216 -5.48 10.07 4.25
C VAL A 216 -5.28 8.57 4.41
N GLY A 217 -6.38 7.83 4.27
CA GLY A 217 -6.39 6.37 4.33
C GLY A 217 -7.78 5.82 4.59
N ARG A 218 -8.00 4.54 4.31
CA ARG A 218 -9.27 3.88 4.64
C ARG A 218 -9.62 4.10 6.12
N VAL A 219 -10.85 4.43 6.41
CA VAL A 219 -11.30 4.64 7.79
C VAL A 219 -11.51 3.29 8.47
N THR A 220 -10.48 2.82 9.19
CA THR A 220 -10.45 1.50 9.85
C THR A 220 -9.73 1.55 11.19
N GLY A 221 -10.28 0.85 12.19
CA GLY A 221 -9.72 0.84 13.55
C GLY A 221 -8.44 0.01 13.70
N ARG A 222 -8.34 -1.07 12.93
CA ARG A 222 -7.23 -2.03 13.10
C ARG A 222 -5.87 -1.47 12.66
N THR A 223 -5.83 -0.76 11.52
CA THR A 223 -4.57 -0.31 10.93
C THR A 223 -4.39 1.20 10.97
N LYS A 224 -5.40 1.96 10.56
CA LYS A 224 -5.27 3.42 10.38
C LYS A 224 -5.57 4.24 11.63
N ARG A 225 -6.35 3.72 12.58
CA ARG A 225 -6.56 4.24 13.94
C ARG A 225 -6.91 5.75 14.02
N GLN A 226 -7.77 6.24 13.13
CA GLN A 226 -8.20 7.65 13.13
C GLN A 226 -8.78 8.13 14.47
N HIS A 227 -9.33 7.23 15.29
CA HIS A 227 -9.79 7.55 16.63
C HIS A 227 -8.69 8.18 17.49
N ILE A 228 -7.44 7.74 17.36
CA ILE A 228 -6.30 8.30 18.13
C ILE A 228 -6.02 9.74 17.69
N LEU A 229 -6.15 10.07 16.40
CA LEU A 229 -6.03 11.45 15.92
C LEU A 229 -7.13 12.33 16.52
N ILE A 230 -8.38 11.85 16.56
CA ILE A 230 -9.51 12.59 17.12
C ILE A 230 -9.33 12.79 18.62
N GLU A 231 -8.91 11.76 19.36
CA GLU A 231 -8.61 11.84 20.78
C GLU A 231 -7.43 12.80 21.06
N ALA A 232 -6.40 12.80 20.21
CA ALA A 232 -5.27 13.72 20.33
C ALA A 232 -5.70 15.16 20.10
N PHE A 233 -6.46 15.40 19.02
CA PHE A 233 -6.94 16.74 18.67
C PHE A 233 -7.93 17.29 19.70
N SER A 234 -8.81 16.45 20.27
CA SER A 234 -9.77 16.87 21.31
C SER A 234 -9.13 17.49 22.55
N LYS A 235 -7.86 17.13 22.83
CA LYS A 235 -7.11 17.68 23.98
C LYS A 235 -6.63 19.12 23.79
N ILE A 236 -6.55 19.57 22.54
CA ILE A 236 -5.94 20.85 22.16
C ILE A 236 -6.85 21.73 21.32
N ALA A 237 -7.96 21.22 20.81
CA ALA A 237 -8.85 21.96 19.88
C ALA A 237 -9.29 23.33 20.40
N GLN A 238 -9.55 23.47 21.71
CA GLN A 238 -9.95 24.73 22.31
C GLN A 238 -8.84 25.79 22.31
N GLU A 239 -7.56 25.37 22.31
CA GLU A 239 -6.41 26.28 22.24
C GLU A 239 -6.17 26.79 20.81
N PHE A 240 -6.72 26.08 19.80
CA PHE A 240 -6.47 26.31 18.38
C PHE A 240 -7.79 26.33 17.58
N PRO A 241 -8.63 27.36 17.79
CA PRO A 241 -9.96 27.43 17.17
C PRO A 241 -9.94 27.63 15.65
N ASP A 242 -8.80 27.98 15.07
CA ASP A 242 -8.53 28.17 13.65
C ASP A 242 -8.03 26.91 12.95
N TRP A 243 -8.04 25.74 13.64
CA TRP A 243 -7.57 24.48 13.08
C TRP A 243 -8.70 23.47 12.91
N GLU A 244 -8.68 22.79 11.78
CA GLU A 244 -9.58 21.67 11.46
C GLU A 244 -8.83 20.38 11.13
N VAL A 245 -9.51 19.25 11.29
CA VAL A 245 -9.01 17.92 10.90
C VAL A 245 -9.85 17.38 9.75
N ASP A 246 -9.23 17.15 8.61
CA ASP A 246 -9.85 16.53 7.44
C ASP A 246 -9.38 15.07 7.30
N ILE A 247 -10.31 14.13 7.45
CA ILE A 247 -10.06 12.68 7.29
C ILE A 247 -10.60 12.23 5.94
N TRP A 248 -9.69 11.88 5.03
CA TRP A 248 -9.98 11.42 3.68
C TRP A 248 -9.81 9.91 3.56
N GLY A 249 -10.78 9.24 2.97
CA GLY A 249 -10.69 7.82 2.66
C GLY A 249 -12.03 7.11 2.64
N ASP A 250 -11.98 5.87 2.20
CA ASP A 250 -13.15 5.03 2.12
C ASP A 250 -13.67 4.60 3.51
N THR A 251 -14.99 4.50 3.61
CA THR A 251 -15.74 4.24 4.84
C THR A 251 -16.45 2.88 4.83
N TYR A 252 -15.79 1.83 4.32
CA TYR A 252 -16.35 0.47 4.27
C TYR A 252 -16.63 -0.13 5.65
N ASP A 253 -15.79 0.16 6.63
CA ASP A 253 -15.96 -0.30 8.01
C ASP A 253 -17.03 0.56 8.73
N LYS A 254 -18.28 0.26 8.44
CA LYS A 254 -19.41 1.04 8.97
C LYS A 254 -19.45 1.09 10.50
N ALA A 255 -19.07 0.01 11.17
CA ALA A 255 -19.04 -0.06 12.62
C ALA A 255 -18.00 0.91 13.19
N TYR A 256 -16.80 0.90 12.62
CA TYR A 256 -15.73 1.82 13.01
C TYR A 256 -16.08 3.28 12.67
N VAL A 257 -16.64 3.54 11.50
CA VAL A 257 -17.11 4.89 11.10
C VAL A 257 -18.15 5.42 12.08
N THR A 258 -19.10 4.57 12.51
CA THR A 258 -20.10 4.96 13.51
C THR A 258 -19.45 5.32 14.85
N MET A 259 -18.47 4.53 15.29
CA MET A 259 -17.69 4.81 16.50
C MET A 259 -16.91 6.12 16.39
N VAL A 260 -16.26 6.38 15.25
CA VAL A 260 -15.54 7.64 14.96
C VAL A 260 -16.48 8.85 15.02
N LYS A 261 -17.65 8.77 14.38
CA LYS A 261 -18.66 9.83 14.44
C LYS A 261 -19.15 10.08 15.87
N SER A 262 -19.38 9.04 16.64
CA SER A 262 -19.76 9.13 18.05
C SER A 262 -18.66 9.80 18.88
N LEU A 263 -17.40 9.48 18.61
CA LEU A 263 -16.23 10.09 19.28
C LEU A 263 -16.11 11.59 18.97
N ILE A 264 -16.30 11.98 17.71
CA ILE A 264 -16.35 13.40 17.29
C ILE A 264 -17.43 14.15 18.05
N SER A 265 -18.67 13.60 18.06
CA SER A 265 -19.81 14.21 18.74
C SER A 265 -19.61 14.31 20.26
N LYS A 266 -19.09 13.23 20.88
CA LYS A 266 -18.84 13.19 22.34
C LYS A 266 -17.84 14.26 22.79
N ASN A 267 -16.86 14.59 21.93
CA ASN A 267 -15.85 15.60 22.22
C ASN A 267 -16.21 17.01 21.73
N GLY A 268 -17.42 17.23 21.16
CA GLY A 268 -17.84 18.55 20.68
C GLY A 268 -17.05 19.05 19.45
N LEU A 269 -16.56 18.14 18.60
CA LEU A 269 -15.67 18.46 17.48
C LEU A 269 -16.35 18.48 16.11
N GLN A 270 -17.71 18.54 16.07
CA GLN A 270 -18.46 18.41 14.82
C GLN A 270 -18.15 19.52 13.81
N ASP A 271 -17.79 20.70 14.29
CA ASP A 271 -17.51 21.88 13.47
C ASP A 271 -16.06 21.95 12.97
N CYS A 272 -15.16 21.10 13.51
CA CYS A 272 -13.73 21.15 13.18
C CYS A 272 -13.10 19.79 12.83
N VAL A 273 -13.84 18.66 12.89
CA VAL A 273 -13.34 17.34 12.45
C VAL A 273 -14.29 16.75 11.42
N HIS A 274 -13.79 16.52 10.22
CA HIS A 274 -14.59 16.16 9.08
C HIS A 274 -14.18 14.83 8.44
N LEU A 275 -15.15 13.93 8.21
CA LEU A 275 -14.99 12.75 7.38
C LEU A 275 -15.33 13.12 5.93
N ARG A 276 -14.33 13.33 5.09
CA ARG A 276 -14.46 13.86 3.73
C ARG A 276 -14.80 12.81 2.67
N GLY A 277 -14.67 11.50 2.99
CA GLY A 277 -14.83 10.44 1.99
C GLY A 277 -13.64 10.37 1.03
N THR A 278 -13.88 9.92 -0.20
CA THR A 278 -12.84 9.75 -1.22
C THR A 278 -12.81 10.92 -2.20
N THR A 279 -11.63 11.22 -2.76
CA THR A 279 -11.46 12.24 -3.80
C THR A 279 -10.58 11.73 -4.94
N LYS A 280 -10.81 12.26 -6.15
CA LYS A 280 -9.91 12.11 -7.31
C LYS A 280 -8.90 13.26 -7.44
N SER A 281 -8.98 14.27 -6.56
CA SER A 281 -8.20 15.51 -6.63
C SER A 281 -7.30 15.66 -5.39
N MET A 282 -6.43 14.65 -5.15
CA MET A 282 -5.50 14.69 -4.02
C MET A 282 -4.60 15.93 -4.01
N GLY A 283 -4.21 16.45 -5.19
CA GLY A 283 -3.43 17.67 -5.28
C GLY A 283 -4.07 18.87 -4.56
N LYS A 284 -5.42 19.02 -4.62
CA LYS A 284 -6.12 20.07 -3.86
C LYS A 284 -6.05 19.85 -2.35
N VAL A 285 -6.15 18.59 -1.92
CA VAL A 285 -6.04 18.23 -0.50
C VAL A 285 -4.66 18.61 0.02
N TRP A 286 -3.61 18.31 -0.74
CA TRP A 286 -2.24 18.67 -0.36
C TRP A 286 -2.01 20.19 -0.34
N GLN A 287 -2.60 20.95 -1.27
CA GLN A 287 -2.48 22.42 -1.30
C GLN A 287 -3.09 23.10 -0.06
N GLU A 288 -4.08 22.48 0.55
CA GLU A 288 -4.77 23.02 1.73
C GLU A 288 -4.19 22.49 3.04
N ALA A 289 -3.29 21.50 3.01
CA ALA A 289 -2.78 20.84 4.21
C ALA A 289 -1.58 21.58 4.80
N ASP A 290 -1.59 21.75 6.11
CA ASP A 290 -0.47 22.31 6.89
C ASP A 290 0.28 21.23 7.67
N ILE A 291 -0.40 20.15 8.09
CA ILE A 291 0.17 19.02 8.83
C ILE A 291 -0.43 17.73 8.29
N PHE A 292 0.38 16.68 8.11
CA PHE A 292 -0.10 15.34 7.84
C PHE A 292 -0.05 14.47 9.10
N ALA A 293 -1.22 14.01 9.55
CA ALA A 293 -1.35 13.18 10.74
C ALA A 293 -1.55 11.70 10.37
N PHE A 294 -0.64 10.83 10.80
CA PHE A 294 -0.63 9.43 10.40
C PHE A 294 -0.56 8.46 11.58
N PRO A 295 -1.67 8.23 12.31
CA PRO A 295 -1.70 7.40 13.51
C PRO A 295 -1.77 5.89 13.22
N SER A 296 -1.24 5.45 12.07
CA SER A 296 -1.25 4.04 11.66
C SER A 296 -0.48 3.14 12.63
N HIS A 297 -0.91 1.87 12.73
CA HIS A 297 -0.28 0.87 13.57
C HIS A 297 0.83 0.12 12.85
N HIS A 298 0.60 -0.28 11.62
CA HIS A 298 1.59 -0.90 10.74
C HIS A 298 1.28 -0.60 9.28
N GLU A 299 2.33 -0.52 8.47
CA GLU A 299 2.27 -0.24 7.03
C GLU A 299 3.33 -1.06 6.30
N GLY A 300 3.05 -1.39 5.05
CA GLY A 300 4.08 -1.92 4.15
C GLY A 300 4.94 -0.79 3.59
N PHE A 301 4.30 0.13 2.88
CA PHE A 301 4.86 1.40 2.44
C PHE A 301 3.71 2.43 2.37
N PRO A 302 3.72 3.43 3.23
CA PRO A 302 2.59 4.35 3.38
C PRO A 302 2.58 5.43 2.30
N LEU A 303 2.03 5.12 1.11
CA LEU A 303 2.01 6.02 -0.05
C LEU A 303 1.47 7.41 0.28
N ALA A 304 0.36 7.50 1.03
CA ALA A 304 -0.23 8.79 1.36
C ALA A 304 0.69 9.66 2.25
N LEU A 305 1.42 9.05 3.19
CA LEU A 305 2.43 9.74 3.99
C LEU A 305 3.57 10.23 3.08
N SER A 306 4.06 9.34 2.22
CA SER A 306 5.17 9.67 1.31
C SER A 306 4.79 10.76 0.29
N GLU A 307 3.55 10.75 -0.21
CA GLU A 307 3.03 11.81 -1.09
C GLU A 307 2.94 13.15 -0.36
N ALA A 308 2.40 13.18 0.85
CA ALA A 308 2.32 14.40 1.68
C ALA A 308 3.72 14.95 1.99
N MET A 309 4.64 14.08 2.41
CA MET A 309 6.04 14.47 2.64
C MET A 309 6.70 14.98 1.36
N GLY A 310 6.45 14.33 0.22
CA GLY A 310 7.00 14.69 -1.09
C GLY A 310 6.60 16.10 -1.56
N VAL A 311 5.40 16.55 -1.25
CA VAL A 311 4.98 17.94 -1.56
C VAL A 311 5.41 18.94 -0.47
N GLY A 312 6.07 18.50 0.60
CA GLY A 312 6.64 19.35 1.64
C GLY A 312 5.72 19.58 2.85
N ILE A 313 4.78 18.68 3.12
CA ILE A 313 3.94 18.73 4.33
C ILE A 313 4.64 17.92 5.43
N PRO A 314 4.92 18.53 6.61
CA PRO A 314 5.52 17.82 7.73
C PRO A 314 4.51 16.83 8.32
N ALA A 315 5.01 15.69 8.81
CA ALA A 315 4.18 14.60 9.27
C ALA A 315 4.34 14.30 10.76
N VAL A 316 3.28 13.75 11.37
CA VAL A 316 3.33 13.13 12.70
C VAL A 316 2.98 11.66 12.53
N GLY A 317 3.81 10.75 13.05
CA GLY A 317 3.60 9.31 13.03
C GLY A 317 4.12 8.62 14.29
N PHE A 318 3.78 7.33 14.45
CA PHE A 318 4.22 6.55 15.60
C PHE A 318 5.56 5.83 15.36
N ALA A 319 6.45 5.89 16.35
CA ALA A 319 7.74 5.20 16.33
C ALA A 319 7.61 3.66 16.26
N SER A 320 6.50 3.12 16.76
CA SER A 320 6.19 1.69 16.71
C SER A 320 5.70 1.23 15.35
N CYS A 321 5.30 2.16 14.45
CA CYS A 321 4.74 1.81 13.16
C CYS A 321 5.83 1.50 12.15
N SER A 322 5.89 0.25 11.69
CA SER A 322 6.78 -0.19 10.60
C SER A 322 6.63 0.70 9.38
N SER A 323 7.71 0.94 8.68
CA SER A 323 7.86 1.84 7.53
C SER A 323 7.73 3.32 7.88
N VAL A 324 6.79 3.71 8.75
CA VAL A 324 6.66 5.10 9.20
C VAL A 324 7.90 5.55 9.96
N ASN A 325 8.42 4.68 10.83
CA ASN A 325 9.64 4.93 11.61
C ASN A 325 10.94 4.95 10.78
N GLU A 326 10.87 4.49 9.54
CA GLU A 326 12.00 4.59 8.61
C GLU A 326 11.88 5.82 7.69
N LEU A 327 10.65 6.23 7.36
CA LEU A 327 10.39 7.41 6.52
C LEU A 327 10.44 8.72 7.31
N ILE A 328 9.84 8.74 8.51
CA ILE A 328 9.93 9.91 9.40
C ILE A 328 11.21 9.82 10.20
N LYS A 329 12.06 10.84 10.06
CA LYS A 329 13.22 11.09 10.91
C LYS A 329 12.85 12.20 11.88
N ASP A 330 12.76 11.86 13.17
CA ASP A 330 12.28 12.77 14.20
C ASP A 330 13.01 14.11 14.19
N GLN A 331 12.26 15.21 14.22
CA GLN A 331 12.73 16.60 14.18
C GLN A 331 13.54 17.00 12.92
N VAL A 332 13.57 16.15 11.90
CA VAL A 332 14.24 16.44 10.61
C VAL A 332 13.21 16.66 9.50
N ASN A 333 12.22 15.75 9.40
CA ASN A 333 11.20 15.77 8.36
C ASN A 333 9.77 15.54 8.88
N GLY A 334 9.61 15.49 10.21
CA GLY A 334 8.38 15.27 10.92
C GLY A 334 8.63 14.98 12.39
N PHE A 335 7.59 14.56 13.09
CA PHE A 335 7.67 14.04 14.46
C PHE A 335 7.35 12.55 14.51
N LEU A 336 8.23 11.80 15.15
CA LEU A 336 8.09 10.38 15.43
C LEU A 336 7.88 10.19 16.93
N VAL A 337 6.63 9.85 17.30
CA VAL A 337 6.22 9.87 18.71
C VAL A 337 5.87 8.47 19.25
N PRO A 338 5.93 8.25 20.57
CA PRO A 338 5.38 7.06 21.21
C PRO A 338 3.87 6.90 20.92
N ASP A 339 3.38 5.65 20.96
CA ASP A 339 1.96 5.38 20.81
C ASP A 339 1.10 6.10 21.85
N GLY A 340 -0.04 6.59 21.40
CA GLY A 340 -1.07 7.18 22.22
C GLY A 340 -1.41 8.63 21.89
N ALA A 341 -2.64 9.02 22.25
CA ALA A 341 -3.20 10.33 21.94
C ALA A 341 -2.45 11.49 22.61
N GLU A 342 -1.83 11.27 23.76
CA GLU A 342 -1.11 12.31 24.51
C GLU A 342 0.17 12.76 23.80
N ALA A 343 1.02 11.80 23.39
CA ALA A 343 2.25 12.11 22.65
C ALA A 343 1.94 12.73 21.29
N PHE A 344 0.92 12.19 20.60
CA PHE A 344 0.46 12.68 19.31
C PHE A 344 -0.09 14.12 19.40
N SER A 345 -0.87 14.43 20.44
CA SER A 345 -1.40 15.76 20.73
C SER A 345 -0.30 16.80 20.90
N LYS A 346 0.75 16.49 21.67
CA LYS A 346 1.90 17.39 21.90
C LYS A 346 2.64 17.70 20.59
N ALA A 347 2.84 16.70 19.73
CA ALA A 347 3.47 16.90 18.44
C ALA A 347 2.61 17.78 17.50
N LEU A 348 1.29 17.54 17.46
CA LEU A 348 0.37 18.41 16.74
C LEU A 348 0.43 19.85 17.24
N ALA A 349 0.33 20.07 18.57
CA ALA A 349 0.39 21.39 19.17
C ALA A 349 1.70 22.13 18.84
N SER A 350 2.84 21.43 18.78
CA SER A 350 4.12 22.02 18.40
C SER A 350 4.08 22.55 16.95
N PHE A 351 3.52 21.79 16.03
CA PHE A 351 3.31 22.25 14.65
C PHE A 351 2.29 23.38 14.54
N MET A 352 1.21 23.31 15.29
CA MET A 352 0.13 24.30 15.22
C MET A 352 0.60 25.68 15.70
N LYS A 353 1.49 25.73 16.70
CA LYS A 353 2.05 26.96 17.27
C LYS A 353 3.13 27.62 16.41
N ASP A 354 3.84 26.86 15.57
CA ASP A 354 5.06 27.33 14.91
C ASP A 354 5.05 27.06 13.41
N SER A 355 4.76 28.10 12.64
CA SER A 355 4.73 28.05 11.16
C SER A 355 6.11 27.82 10.55
N GLU A 356 7.17 28.38 11.18
CA GLU A 356 8.55 28.21 10.72
C GLU A 356 9.04 26.77 10.93
N LEU A 357 8.62 26.14 12.04
CA LEU A 357 8.87 24.73 12.28
C LEU A 357 8.18 23.87 11.20
N ARG A 358 6.93 24.20 10.80
CA ARG A 358 6.25 23.49 9.72
C ARG A 358 7.02 23.63 8.39
N ARG A 359 7.48 24.84 8.04
CA ARG A 359 8.29 25.06 6.83
C ARG A 359 9.60 24.28 6.86
N LYS A 360 10.32 24.37 7.97
CA LYS A 360 11.61 23.70 8.17
C LYS A 360 11.47 22.18 7.99
N LEU A 361 10.54 21.54 8.71
CA LEU A 361 10.36 20.09 8.64
C LEU A 361 9.66 19.66 7.34
N GLY A 362 8.84 20.51 6.74
CA GLY A 362 8.28 20.30 5.41
C GLY A 362 9.34 20.28 4.31
N THR A 363 10.33 21.17 4.39
CA THR A 363 11.49 21.14 3.48
C THR A 363 12.28 19.84 3.67
N GLY A 364 12.55 19.43 4.91
CA GLY A 364 13.19 18.16 5.21
C GLY A 364 12.38 16.96 4.69
N ALA A 365 11.06 17.02 4.80
CA ALA A 365 10.15 15.99 4.27
C ALA A 365 10.29 15.85 2.75
N ARG A 366 10.24 16.95 2.01
CA ARG A 366 10.41 16.95 0.55
C ARG A 366 11.75 16.37 0.12
N GLU A 367 12.85 16.79 0.76
CA GLU A 367 14.19 16.28 0.45
C GLU A 367 14.30 14.77 0.71
N SER A 368 13.70 14.28 1.79
CA SER A 368 13.74 12.86 2.17
C SER A 368 12.99 11.95 1.19
N MET A 369 12.10 12.49 0.36
CA MET A 369 11.34 11.71 -0.61
C MET A 369 12.02 11.60 -1.99
N LYS A 370 13.11 12.30 -2.25
CA LYS A 370 13.85 12.22 -3.53
C LYS A 370 14.30 10.80 -3.91
N PRO A 371 14.78 9.94 -2.99
CA PRO A 371 15.14 8.56 -3.32
C PRO A 371 13.97 7.69 -3.79
N TYR A 372 12.74 8.10 -3.50
CA TYR A 372 11.50 7.40 -3.88
C TYR A 372 10.87 7.93 -5.17
N ALA A 373 11.55 8.85 -5.87
CA ALA A 373 11.09 9.38 -7.15
C ALA A 373 10.90 8.25 -8.17
N PRO A 374 9.90 8.36 -9.08
CA PRO A 374 9.58 7.31 -10.04
C PRO A 374 10.79 6.86 -10.85
N GLU A 375 11.62 7.78 -11.32
CA GLU A 375 12.80 7.49 -12.13
C GLU A 375 13.78 6.58 -11.37
N VAL A 376 14.07 6.90 -10.11
CA VAL A 376 15.02 6.16 -9.26
C VAL A 376 14.51 4.74 -8.99
N VAL A 377 13.22 4.63 -8.64
CA VAL A 377 12.61 3.35 -8.29
C VAL A 377 12.47 2.45 -9.51
N TRP A 378 11.99 3.01 -10.63
CA TRP A 378 11.79 2.21 -11.85
C TRP A 378 13.09 1.83 -12.52
N ASP A 379 14.17 2.60 -12.37
CA ASP A 379 15.51 2.21 -12.83
C ASP A 379 16.06 1.04 -11.99
N SER A 380 15.77 1.02 -10.67
CA SER A 380 16.11 -0.11 -9.81
C SER A 380 15.39 -1.38 -10.22
N TRP A 381 14.09 -1.29 -10.56
CA TRP A 381 13.31 -2.40 -11.08
C TRP A 381 13.81 -2.89 -12.45
N ASP A 382 14.13 -1.97 -13.38
CA ASP A 382 14.68 -2.31 -14.70
C ASP A 382 16.00 -3.08 -14.57
N LYS A 383 16.88 -2.63 -13.66
CA LYS A 383 18.13 -3.31 -13.35
C LYS A 383 17.88 -4.73 -12.80
N LEU A 384 16.99 -4.88 -11.82
CA LEU A 384 16.68 -6.18 -11.21
C LEU A 384 16.08 -7.16 -12.24
N ILE A 385 15.15 -6.69 -13.08
CA ILE A 385 14.55 -7.52 -14.13
C ILE A 385 15.60 -7.98 -15.15
N LYS A 386 16.52 -7.11 -15.55
CA LYS A 386 17.62 -7.47 -16.47
C LYS A 386 18.62 -8.45 -15.84
N GLU A 387 18.92 -8.30 -14.55
CA GLU A 387 19.75 -9.23 -13.79
C GLU A 387 19.11 -10.61 -13.71
N CYS A 388 17.81 -10.66 -13.42
CA CYS A 388 17.02 -11.89 -13.34
C CYS A 388 17.08 -12.74 -14.61
N ILE A 389 17.24 -12.10 -15.78
CA ILE A 389 17.34 -12.79 -17.08
C ILE A 389 18.77 -13.21 -17.41
N LYS A 390 19.79 -12.45 -17.03
CA LYS A 390 21.19 -12.73 -17.36
C LYS A 390 21.75 -13.97 -16.65
N GLU A 391 21.18 -14.31 -15.52
CA GLU A 391 21.59 -15.47 -14.73
C GLU A 391 20.87 -16.78 -15.16
N GLN A 392 20.11 -16.79 -16.24
CA GLN A 392 19.61 -17.98 -16.92
C GLN A 392 20.73 -18.59 -17.78
#